data_a00611a916dda7d39f72ab19a27d0ff4
#
_entry.id   a00611a916dda7d39f72ab19a27d0ff4
#
_cell.length_a   1.000
_cell.length_b   1.000
_cell.length_c   1.000
_cell.angle_alpha   90.00
_cell.angle_beta   90.00
_cell.angle_gamma   90.00
#
_symmetry.space_group_name_H-M   'P 1'
#
loop_
_entity.id
_entity.type
_entity.pdbx_description
1 polymer ?
#
loop_
_entity_poly.entity_id
_entity_poly.type
_entity_poly.pdbx_seq_one_letter_code
_entity_poly.pdbx_strand_id
1 'polypeptide(L)'
;MLYCREGFPIIRDQIFRYVHDPVCVAMTGDITVPVSTLSLPEFSSLHPSHYFFTYQIRIEMSKDALPEKAFQLDHCYWRITNAEGDMEEVQGSGVVGEFPVISSGQIYEYTSCSTFSTTSSYMKRYYTFHFFASRARSLMLSFPDYIWHV
;
A
#
# COMPACT_ATOMS: atom_id res chain seq x y z
N MET A 1 3.70 13.61 4.03
CA MET A 1 3.45 12.17 4.23
C MET A 1 4.48 11.61 5.18
N LEU A 2 4.08 11.21 6.36
CA LEU A 2 4.95 10.59 7.35
C LEU A 2 5.11 9.11 7.00
N TYR A 3 6.28 8.73 6.55
CA TYR A 3 6.66 7.32 6.52
C TYR A 3 6.84 6.84 7.96
N CYS A 4 5.91 6.05 8.44
CA CYS A 4 6.05 5.40 9.74
C CYS A 4 7.09 4.28 9.65
N ARG A 5 8.37 4.66 9.66
CA ARG A 5 9.47 3.70 9.48
C ARG A 5 9.76 2.84 10.72
N GLU A 6 9.50 3.31 11.91
CA GLU A 6 10.01 2.63 13.12
C GLU A 6 9.18 2.83 14.37
N GLY A 7 8.02 3.22 14.29
CA GLY A 7 7.70 3.76 15.55
C GLY A 7 6.41 3.36 16.21
N PHE A 8 5.63 2.61 15.57
CA PHE A 8 4.34 2.33 16.17
C PHE A 8 4.02 0.82 16.17
N PRO A 9 4.70 0.04 17.05
CA PRO A 9 4.33 -1.36 17.26
C PRO A 9 2.84 -1.52 17.52
N ILE A 10 2.26 -0.58 18.29
CA ILE A 10 0.84 -0.54 18.62
C ILE A 10 -0.02 -0.41 17.35
N ILE A 11 0.34 0.49 16.43
CA ILE A 11 -0.39 0.66 15.17
C ILE A 11 -0.29 -0.59 14.32
N ARG A 12 0.89 -1.17 14.21
CA ARG A 12 1.10 -2.43 13.50
C ARG A 12 0.28 -3.55 14.08
N ASP A 13 0.27 -3.69 15.40
CA ASP A 13 -0.47 -4.75 16.09
C ASP A 13 -1.99 -4.56 15.98
N GLN A 14 -2.46 -3.33 15.96
CA GLN A 14 -3.87 -3.02 15.73
C GLN A 14 -4.29 -3.37 14.31
N ILE A 15 -3.53 -2.94 13.30
CA ILE A 15 -3.88 -3.22 11.90
C ILE A 15 -3.75 -4.72 11.60
N PHE A 16 -2.85 -5.43 12.25
CA PHE A 16 -2.68 -6.86 12.09
C PHE A 16 -3.95 -7.66 12.43
N ARG A 17 -4.77 -7.16 13.34
CA ARG A 17 -6.05 -7.76 13.70
C ARG A 17 -7.07 -7.73 12.55
N TYR A 18 -6.93 -6.81 11.61
CA TYR A 18 -7.85 -6.59 10.49
C TYR A 18 -7.34 -7.14 9.15
N VAL A 19 -6.19 -7.80 9.15
CA VAL A 19 -5.56 -8.37 7.94
C VAL A 19 -6.45 -9.40 7.24
N HIS A 20 -7.34 -10.03 7.99
CA HIS A 20 -8.23 -11.07 7.46
C HIS A 20 -9.47 -10.52 6.75
N ASP A 21 -9.67 -9.20 6.77
CA ASP A 21 -10.80 -8.53 6.14
C ASP A 21 -10.31 -7.34 5.30
N PRO A 22 -9.70 -7.61 4.15
CA PRO A 22 -9.17 -6.54 3.29
C PRO A 22 -10.31 -5.69 2.72
N VAL A 23 -10.09 -4.36 2.69
CA VAL A 23 -11.05 -3.39 2.13
C VAL A 23 -11.14 -3.53 0.62
N CYS A 24 -10.02 -3.86 -0.01
CA CYS A 24 -9.98 -4.13 -1.44
C CYS A 24 -8.89 -5.16 -1.77
N VAL A 25 -9.08 -5.84 -2.88
CA VAL A 25 -8.12 -6.80 -3.41
C VAL A 25 -7.93 -6.53 -4.91
N ALA A 26 -6.70 -6.29 -5.31
CA ALA A 26 -6.32 -6.21 -6.72
C ALA A 26 -5.68 -7.52 -7.17
N MET A 27 -5.97 -7.94 -8.39
CA MET A 27 -5.37 -9.12 -9.00
C MET A 27 -4.81 -8.77 -10.38
N THR A 28 -3.58 -9.15 -10.61
CA THR A 28 -2.91 -8.96 -11.91
C THR A 28 -2.10 -10.21 -12.22
N GLY A 29 -2.62 -11.06 -13.11
CA GLY A 29 -2.02 -12.36 -13.39
C GLY A 29 -1.91 -13.22 -12.12
N ASP A 30 -0.69 -13.64 -11.79
CA ASP A 30 -0.40 -14.45 -10.60
C ASP A 30 -0.17 -13.63 -9.31
N ILE A 31 -0.33 -12.31 -9.38
CA ILE A 31 -0.09 -11.40 -8.27
C ILE A 31 -1.42 -10.95 -7.69
N THR A 32 -1.59 -11.11 -6.39
CA THR A 32 -2.76 -10.66 -5.62
C THR A 32 -2.30 -9.66 -4.57
N VAL A 33 -3.02 -8.55 -4.44
CA VAL A 33 -2.67 -7.50 -3.48
C VAL A 33 -3.89 -7.11 -2.66
N PRO A 34 -4.10 -7.73 -1.51
CA PRO A 34 -5.06 -7.27 -0.52
C PRO A 34 -4.55 -6.03 0.22
N VAL A 35 -5.47 -5.11 0.46
CA VAL A 35 -5.25 -3.87 1.23
C VAL A 35 -6.22 -3.80 2.38
N SER A 36 -5.70 -3.62 3.58
CA SER A 36 -6.49 -3.40 4.80
C SER A 36 -6.23 -2.00 5.32
N THR A 37 -7.26 -1.35 5.84
CA THR A 37 -7.19 0.02 6.34
C THR A 37 -7.82 0.15 7.71
N LEU A 38 -7.34 1.09 8.50
CA LEU A 38 -7.86 1.37 9.83
C LEU A 38 -7.77 2.87 10.12
N SER A 39 -8.86 3.47 10.54
CA SER A 39 -8.87 4.81 11.13
C SER A 39 -8.42 4.73 12.60
N LEU A 40 -7.58 5.67 13.01
CA LEU A 40 -7.07 5.76 14.38
C LEU A 40 -7.54 7.05 15.04
N PRO A 41 -8.75 7.07 15.64
CA PRO A 41 -9.31 8.26 16.27
C PRO A 41 -8.43 8.82 17.39
N GLU A 42 -7.72 7.96 18.12
CA GLU A 42 -6.83 8.34 19.21
C GLU A 42 -5.63 9.20 18.77
N PHE A 43 -5.27 9.14 17.50
CA PHE A 43 -4.23 9.98 16.90
C PHE A 43 -4.78 11.12 16.06
N SER A 44 -6.11 11.23 15.98
CA SER A 44 -6.79 12.24 15.19
C SER A 44 -7.18 13.44 16.05
N SER A 45 -7.36 14.60 15.41
CA SER A 45 -7.78 15.85 16.04
C SER A 45 -8.85 16.55 15.20
N LEU A 46 -9.78 17.23 15.86
CA LEU A 46 -10.78 18.04 15.18
C LEU A 46 -10.33 19.50 14.99
N HIS A 47 -9.38 19.96 15.80
CA HIS A 47 -8.92 21.36 15.79
C HIS A 47 -7.40 21.45 15.98
N PRO A 48 -6.60 21.64 14.92
CA PRO A 48 -6.98 21.62 13.49
C PRO A 48 -7.41 20.22 13.05
N SER A 49 -8.22 20.15 12.00
CA SER A 49 -8.69 18.88 11.46
C SER A 49 -7.51 18.02 10.99
N HIS A 50 -7.37 16.87 11.61
CA HIS A 50 -6.27 15.97 11.39
C HIS A 50 -6.74 14.54 11.64
N TYR A 51 -6.95 13.79 10.57
CA TYR A 51 -7.45 12.43 10.62
C TYR A 51 -6.33 11.48 10.27
N PHE A 52 -6.05 10.55 11.17
CA PHE A 52 -4.96 9.60 11.04
C PHE A 52 -5.48 8.24 10.61
N PHE A 53 -4.90 7.71 9.55
CA PHE A 53 -5.22 6.40 9.00
C PHE A 53 -3.97 5.57 8.86
N THR A 54 -4.11 4.28 9.12
CA THR A 54 -3.08 3.31 8.82
C THR A 54 -3.59 2.30 7.80
N TYR A 55 -2.68 1.71 7.05
CA TYR A 55 -3.00 0.70 6.06
C TYR A 55 -1.90 -0.35 5.99
N GLN A 56 -2.32 -1.56 5.67
CA GLN A 56 -1.42 -2.67 5.39
C GLN A 56 -1.63 -3.13 3.96
N ILE A 57 -0.54 -3.33 3.28
CA ILE A 57 -0.51 -3.87 1.93
C ILE A 57 0.26 -5.17 1.94
N ARG A 58 -0.33 -6.20 1.36
CA ARG A 58 0.30 -7.49 1.12
C ARG A 58 0.42 -7.68 -0.39
N ILE A 59 1.55 -8.12 -0.85
CA ILE A 59 1.79 -8.46 -2.25
C ILE A 59 2.12 -9.94 -2.29
N GLU A 60 1.26 -10.71 -2.89
CA GLU A 60 1.30 -12.17 -2.87
C GLU A 60 1.51 -12.69 -4.28
N MET A 61 2.49 -13.58 -4.46
CA MET A 61 2.66 -14.34 -5.69
C MET A 61 2.03 -15.72 -5.52
N SER A 62 1.22 -16.13 -6.49
CA SER A 62 0.65 -17.47 -6.51
C SER A 62 1.71 -18.56 -6.36
N LYS A 63 1.37 -19.62 -5.62
CA LYS A 63 2.22 -20.80 -5.47
C LYS A 63 2.44 -21.54 -6.80
N ASP A 64 1.47 -21.40 -7.72
CA ASP A 64 1.50 -22.02 -9.04
C ASP A 64 2.20 -21.17 -10.09
N ALA A 65 2.69 -19.97 -9.70
CA ALA A 65 3.45 -19.12 -10.61
C ALA A 65 4.76 -19.77 -11.01
N LEU A 66 5.13 -19.62 -12.28
CA LEU A 66 6.39 -20.14 -12.78
C LEU A 66 7.59 -19.40 -12.16
N PRO A 67 8.72 -20.05 -11.90
CA PRO A 67 9.90 -19.43 -11.28
C PRO A 67 10.42 -18.18 -12.03
N GLU A 68 10.31 -18.15 -13.35
CA GLU A 68 10.71 -17.02 -14.19
C GLU A 68 9.84 -15.77 -13.99
N LYS A 69 8.71 -15.89 -13.31
CA LYS A 69 7.84 -14.77 -12.96
C LYS A 69 8.26 -14.05 -11.68
N ALA A 70 9.33 -14.46 -11.03
CA ALA A 70 9.90 -13.71 -9.92
C ALA A 70 10.20 -12.27 -10.34
N PHE A 71 9.81 -11.31 -9.53
CA PHE A 71 9.94 -9.89 -9.83
C PHE A 71 10.49 -9.09 -8.66
N GLN A 72 11.05 -7.94 -8.97
CA GLN A 72 11.49 -6.95 -7.98
C GLN A 72 10.65 -5.68 -8.12
N LEU A 73 10.21 -5.14 -6.99
CA LEU A 73 9.54 -3.84 -6.94
C LEU A 73 10.58 -2.72 -7.00
N ASP A 74 10.42 -1.81 -7.95
CA ASP A 74 11.40 -0.76 -8.22
C ASP A 74 10.97 0.60 -7.68
N HIS A 75 9.71 0.97 -7.90
CA HIS A 75 9.19 2.28 -7.49
C HIS A 75 7.75 2.15 -7.02
N CYS A 76 7.35 3.04 -6.14
CA CYS A 76 5.96 3.27 -5.78
C CYS A 76 5.54 4.70 -6.15
N TYR A 77 4.31 4.83 -6.59
CA TYR A 77 3.67 6.09 -6.91
C TYR A 77 2.30 6.15 -6.24
N TRP A 78 2.00 7.27 -5.59
CA TRP A 78 0.76 7.47 -4.87
C TRP A 78 0.13 8.78 -5.31
N ARG A 79 -1.16 8.73 -5.51
CA ARG A 79 -2.01 9.90 -5.67
C ARG A 79 -3.09 9.86 -4.61
N ILE A 80 -3.13 10.88 -3.77
CA ILE A 80 -4.08 11.01 -2.68
C ILE A 80 -4.94 12.22 -2.99
N THR A 81 -6.27 12.04 -2.93
CA THR A 81 -7.22 13.13 -3.15
C THR A 81 -8.12 13.23 -1.92
N ASN A 82 -8.22 14.41 -1.32
CA ASN A 82 -9.10 14.67 -0.19
C ASN A 82 -10.54 14.96 -0.66
N ALA A 83 -11.47 15.12 0.29
CA ALA A 83 -12.88 15.40 -0.01
C ALA A 83 -13.10 16.77 -0.67
N GLU A 84 -12.16 17.69 -0.56
CA GLU A 84 -12.21 19.04 -1.14
C GLU A 84 -11.65 19.07 -2.57
N GLY A 85 -11.07 17.95 -3.02
CA GLY A 85 -10.49 17.81 -4.35
C GLY A 85 -9.01 18.17 -4.42
N ASP A 86 -8.39 18.51 -3.30
CA ASP A 86 -6.95 18.71 -3.26
C ASP A 86 -6.23 17.38 -3.50
N MET A 87 -5.21 17.45 -4.31
CA MET A 87 -4.47 16.28 -4.77
C MET A 87 -2.99 16.37 -4.38
N GLU A 88 -2.49 15.32 -3.78
CA GLU A 88 -1.08 15.14 -3.46
C GLU A 88 -0.54 13.94 -4.22
N GLU A 89 0.63 14.10 -4.82
CA GLU A 89 1.33 13.01 -5.50
C GLU A 89 2.67 12.76 -4.82
N VAL A 90 2.94 11.50 -4.54
CA VAL A 90 4.18 11.05 -3.93
C VAL A 90 4.74 9.88 -4.72
N GLN A 91 6.01 9.95 -5.04
CA GLN A 91 6.72 8.86 -5.69
C GLN A 91 8.06 8.61 -5.00
N GLY A 92 8.50 7.37 -5.02
CA GLY A 92 9.74 6.99 -4.41
C GLY A 92 10.33 5.71 -4.99
N SER A 93 11.63 5.58 -4.87
CA SER A 93 12.33 4.36 -5.22
C SER A 93 12.07 3.28 -4.18
N GLY A 94 11.76 2.08 -4.63
CA GLY A 94 11.46 0.97 -3.76
C GLY A 94 10.12 1.11 -3.04
N VAL A 95 9.94 0.31 -2.02
CA VAL A 95 8.79 0.29 -1.13
C VAL A 95 9.28 0.35 0.31
N VAL A 96 8.92 1.41 1.04
CA VAL A 96 9.38 1.66 2.42
C VAL A 96 10.91 1.57 2.55
N GLY A 97 11.63 2.04 1.53
CA GLY A 97 13.10 2.02 1.48
C GLY A 97 13.72 0.67 1.15
N GLU A 98 12.93 -0.29 0.72
CA GLU A 98 13.37 -1.62 0.32
C GLU A 98 13.04 -1.88 -1.15
N PHE A 99 13.76 -2.82 -1.76
CA PHE A 99 13.50 -3.31 -3.11
C PHE A 99 13.14 -4.80 -3.03
N PRO A 100 11.91 -5.12 -2.59
CA PRO A 100 11.56 -6.51 -2.33
C PRO A 100 11.51 -7.34 -3.61
N VAL A 101 12.06 -8.54 -3.53
CA VAL A 101 11.98 -9.57 -4.55
C VAL A 101 10.90 -10.57 -4.14
N ILE A 102 9.95 -10.82 -5.03
CA ILE A 102 8.82 -11.70 -4.75
C ILE A 102 8.83 -12.85 -5.76
N SER A 103 8.96 -14.06 -5.24
CA SER A 103 8.94 -15.30 -5.99
C SER A 103 7.67 -16.09 -5.72
N SER A 104 7.46 -17.16 -6.46
CA SER A 104 6.33 -18.06 -6.33
C SER A 104 6.05 -18.44 -4.87
N GLY A 105 4.81 -18.26 -4.43
CA GLY A 105 4.34 -18.57 -3.09
C GLY A 105 4.81 -17.61 -1.99
N GLN A 106 5.56 -16.58 -2.34
CA GLN A 106 6.03 -15.59 -1.37
C GLN A 106 5.04 -14.44 -1.19
N ILE A 107 5.11 -13.83 0.00
CA ILE A 107 4.32 -12.69 0.42
C ILE A 107 5.28 -11.62 0.91
N TYR A 108 5.11 -10.41 0.42
CA TYR A 108 5.72 -9.21 0.99
C TYR A 108 4.63 -8.32 1.56
N GLU A 109 4.78 -7.93 2.82
CA GLU A 109 3.81 -7.07 3.47
C GLU A 109 4.47 -5.90 4.18
N TYR A 110 3.78 -4.78 4.20
CA TYR A 110 4.20 -3.61 4.95
C TYR A 110 3.01 -2.79 5.42
N THR A 111 3.25 -2.04 6.47
CA THR A 111 2.29 -1.13 7.07
C THR A 111 2.80 0.30 6.95
N SER A 112 1.91 1.22 6.66
CA SER A 112 2.22 2.64 6.63
C SER A 112 1.01 3.45 7.12
N CYS A 113 1.16 4.75 7.20
CA CYS A 113 0.09 5.64 7.65
C CYS A 113 0.03 6.90 6.78
N SER A 114 -1.12 7.55 6.82
CA SER A 114 -1.35 8.85 6.20
C SER A 114 -2.25 9.69 7.06
N THR A 115 -2.12 11.00 6.93
CA THR A 115 -2.95 11.98 7.63
C THR A 115 -3.66 12.87 6.62
N PHE A 116 -4.93 13.17 6.90
CA PHE A 116 -5.76 13.99 6.04
C PHE A 116 -6.41 15.10 6.85
N SER A 117 -6.70 16.22 6.18
CA SER A 117 -7.48 17.32 6.75
C SER A 117 -8.99 17.08 6.69
N THR A 118 -9.44 16.12 5.92
CA THR A 118 -10.85 15.78 5.69
C THR A 118 -11.17 14.38 6.20
N THR A 119 -12.45 14.15 6.53
CA THR A 119 -12.96 12.87 7.05
C THR A 119 -12.97 11.76 6.02
N SER A 120 -12.86 12.10 4.74
CA SER A 120 -12.76 11.13 3.66
C SER A 120 -11.68 11.53 2.68
N SER A 121 -11.01 10.54 2.15
CA SER A 121 -10.00 10.70 1.10
C SER A 121 -9.95 9.43 0.28
N TYR A 122 -9.48 9.51 -0.94
CA TYR A 122 -9.23 8.31 -1.71
C TYR A 122 -7.77 8.28 -2.21
N MET A 123 -7.25 7.09 -2.38
CA MET A 123 -5.87 6.87 -2.75
C MET A 123 -5.79 5.93 -3.94
N LYS A 124 -5.04 6.36 -4.95
CA LYS A 124 -4.56 5.52 -6.05
C LYS A 124 -3.11 5.18 -5.83
N ARG A 125 -2.74 3.96 -6.10
CA ARG A 125 -1.37 3.51 -5.96
C ARG A 125 -0.95 2.68 -7.16
N TYR A 126 0.30 2.90 -7.57
CA TYR A 126 0.95 2.14 -8.62
C TYR A 126 2.31 1.68 -8.14
N TYR A 127 2.69 0.47 -8.52
CA TYR A 127 4.06 -0.02 -8.39
C TYR A 127 4.60 -0.32 -9.76
N THR A 128 5.85 0.03 -9.98
CA THR A 128 6.60 -0.49 -11.11
C THR A 128 7.49 -1.63 -10.64
N PHE A 129 7.61 -2.64 -11.44
CA PHE A 129 8.42 -3.81 -11.15
C PHE A 129 8.99 -4.40 -12.45
N HIS A 130 10.05 -5.17 -12.32
CA HIS A 130 10.63 -5.91 -13.43
C HIS A 130 10.75 -7.39 -13.10
N PHE A 131 10.58 -8.24 -14.10
CA PHE A 131 10.87 -9.67 -13.99
C PHE A 131 12.37 -9.93 -14.20
N PHE A 132 12.95 -10.81 -13.41
CA PHE A 132 14.35 -11.17 -13.56
C PHE A 132 14.65 -11.89 -14.88
N ALA A 133 13.72 -12.69 -15.37
CA ALA A 133 13.87 -13.44 -16.62
C ALA A 133 13.82 -12.57 -17.89
N SER A 134 13.20 -11.41 -17.80
CA SER A 134 13.09 -10.48 -18.93
C SER A 134 13.66 -9.13 -18.54
N ARG A 135 14.85 -8.81 -18.98
CA ARG A 135 15.52 -7.53 -18.71
C ARG A 135 14.76 -6.28 -19.23
N ALA A 136 13.58 -6.44 -19.83
CA ALA A 136 13.05 -5.44 -20.74
C ALA A 136 11.77 -4.74 -20.33
N ARG A 137 11.08 -5.03 -19.22
CA ARG A 137 9.80 -4.36 -18.95
C ARG A 137 9.54 -4.12 -17.48
N SER A 138 9.52 -2.85 -17.11
CA SER A 138 8.74 -2.40 -15.96
C SER A 138 7.26 -2.57 -16.27
N LEU A 139 6.57 -3.37 -15.49
CA LEU A 139 5.12 -3.50 -15.53
C LEU A 139 4.55 -2.66 -14.39
N MET A 140 3.33 -2.19 -14.58
CA MET A 140 2.64 -1.38 -13.59
C MET A 140 1.55 -2.20 -12.93
N LEU A 141 1.65 -2.36 -11.60
CA LEU A 141 0.56 -2.85 -10.77
C LEU A 141 -0.27 -1.66 -10.32
N SER A 142 -1.51 -1.60 -10.81
CA SER A 142 -2.49 -0.62 -10.39
C SER A 142 -3.38 -1.24 -9.32
N PHE A 143 -3.70 -0.46 -8.31
CA PHE A 143 -4.65 -0.85 -7.27
C PHE A 143 -5.99 -0.17 -7.52
N PRO A 144 -7.11 -0.82 -7.18
CA PRO A 144 -8.38 -0.14 -7.18
C PRO A 144 -8.35 1.03 -6.20
N ASP A 145 -9.07 2.07 -6.57
CA ASP A 145 -9.27 3.22 -5.71
C ASP A 145 -9.98 2.78 -4.45
N TYR A 146 -9.46 3.15 -3.30
CA TYR A 146 -10.16 2.91 -2.05
C TYR A 146 -10.39 4.22 -1.31
N ILE A 147 -11.54 4.27 -0.67
CA ILE A 147 -12.04 5.43 0.03
C ILE A 147 -11.80 5.23 1.52
N TRP A 148 -11.23 6.25 2.14
CA TRP A 148 -11.08 6.34 3.58
C TRP A 148 -12.28 7.10 4.14
N HIS A 149 -12.92 6.55 5.15
CA HIS A 149 -13.95 7.22 5.91
C HIS A 149 -13.68 7.11 7.41
N VAL A 150 -13.98 8.17 8.14
CA VAL A 150 -14.03 8.20 9.61
C VAL A 150 -15.41 7.81 10.08
#